data_e403a0499bc54a6b2b74fd43cd3295c5
#
_entry.id   e403a0499bc54a6b2b74fd43cd3295c5
#
_cell.length_a   1.000
_cell.length_b   1.000
_cell.length_c   1.000
_cell.angle_alpha   90.00
_cell.angle_beta   90.00
_cell.angle_gamma   90.00
#
_symmetry.space_group_name_H-M   'P 1'
#
loop_
_entity.id
_entity.type
_entity.pdbx_description
1 polymer ?
#
loop_
_entity_poly.entity_id
_entity_poly.type
_entity_poly.pdbx_seq_one_letter_code
_entity_poly.pdbx_strand_id
1 'polypeptide(L)'
;GNLQLKSLSIDKAAEFVARIFARSEFKFIDNGKKKATDWDYLLNVRPNKNESASEFWQKAVYRLLTKNEVLIFLSNDDQLLIADSYIRQKYAVFDDTFTSVSCQDYTFQKPFKMNEVIFLQYNNNRLQEYFTQLFNDYEKLHTRLVEALARNNQIRGVLSTRTNASFDESKREKMQRYADGLFKSFTTKTVAIVPAQEGMEYSELTNTTGTSNLSVDELKKLRRQFDDEVADILGIPTALMHGDMANLENSQKMFNSYCYQSLVKKMSDGLNFALLSKSEYKDNKRLVIVGEGQRDKFSLAQSIDKLISSGSMLINEVREELGLEAVPWGDKPLITKNYQLGEDVEKGGEKEDESDSD
;
A
#
# COMPACT_ATOMS: atom_id res chain seq x y z
N GLY A 1 2.82 20.42 12.26
CA GLY A 1 3.54 19.15 12.57
C GLY A 1 2.64 17.91 12.54
N ASN A 2 1.40 17.98 13.02
CA ASN A 2 0.56 16.78 13.21
C ASN A 2 -0.09 16.26 11.94
N LEU A 3 -0.46 17.13 11.00
CA LEU A 3 -0.98 16.73 9.69
C LEU A 3 0.05 15.99 8.83
N GLN A 4 1.34 16.29 8.99
CA GLN A 4 2.41 15.64 8.23
C GLN A 4 2.70 14.20 8.69
N LEU A 5 2.56 13.89 9.98
CA LEU A 5 2.76 12.52 10.48
C LEU A 5 1.60 11.59 10.10
N LYS A 6 0.39 12.14 10.03
CA LYS A 6 -0.84 11.44 9.66
C LYS A 6 -0.79 10.93 8.21
N SER A 7 -0.37 11.77 7.28
CA SER A 7 -0.26 11.38 5.87
C SER A 7 0.89 10.40 5.64
N LEU A 8 1.97 10.51 6.39
CA LEU A 8 3.21 9.77 6.14
C LEU A 8 3.06 8.25 6.20
N SER A 9 2.30 7.70 7.16
CA SER A 9 2.10 6.25 7.27
C SER A 9 1.26 5.70 6.11
N ILE A 10 0.19 6.41 5.75
CA ILE A 10 -0.61 6.05 4.58
C ILE A 10 0.20 6.20 3.30
N ASP A 11 0.88 7.32 3.15
CA ASP A 11 1.70 7.60 1.98
C ASP A 11 2.77 6.53 1.79
N LYS A 12 3.45 6.13 2.88
CA LYS A 12 4.44 5.05 2.87
C LYS A 12 3.84 3.72 2.41
N ALA A 13 2.69 3.33 2.97
CA ALA A 13 2.02 2.08 2.63
C ALA A 13 1.47 2.11 1.20
N ALA A 14 0.81 3.20 0.81
CA ALA A 14 0.26 3.38 -0.52
C ALA A 14 1.36 3.42 -1.60
N GLU A 15 2.46 4.12 -1.34
CA GLU A 15 3.62 4.16 -2.24
C GLU A 15 4.30 2.80 -2.39
N PHE A 16 4.37 2.00 -1.32
CA PHE A 16 4.89 0.65 -1.39
C PHE A 16 4.12 -0.20 -2.41
N VAL A 17 2.79 -0.23 -2.30
CA VAL A 17 1.93 -0.97 -3.23
C VAL A 17 1.98 -0.38 -4.64
N ALA A 18 1.94 0.95 -4.75
CA ALA A 18 1.94 1.66 -6.02
C ALA A 18 3.21 1.39 -6.84
N ARG A 19 4.39 1.38 -6.20
CA ARG A 19 5.66 1.05 -6.87
C ARG A 19 5.70 -0.38 -7.38
N ILE A 20 5.14 -1.33 -6.63
CA ILE A 20 5.08 -2.72 -7.07
C ILE A 20 4.15 -2.85 -8.27
N PHE A 21 2.96 -2.23 -8.20
CA PHE A 21 2.01 -2.25 -9.30
C PHE A 21 2.55 -1.57 -10.58
N ALA A 22 3.29 -0.47 -10.44
CA ALA A 22 3.87 0.29 -11.55
C ALA A 22 4.86 -0.54 -12.41
N ARG A 23 5.31 -1.70 -11.92
CA ARG A 23 6.16 -2.66 -12.65
C ARG A 23 5.37 -3.65 -13.49
N SER A 24 4.04 -3.59 -13.43
CA SER A 24 3.15 -4.48 -14.20
C SER A 24 3.16 -4.15 -15.69
N GLU A 25 2.93 -5.17 -16.50
CA GLU A 25 2.77 -5.05 -17.93
C GLU A 25 1.32 -5.35 -18.33
N PHE A 26 0.80 -4.58 -19.25
CA PHE A 26 -0.55 -4.75 -19.80
C PHE A 26 -0.45 -5.47 -21.15
N LYS A 27 -1.16 -6.57 -21.33
CA LYS A 27 -1.13 -7.37 -22.56
C LYS A 27 -2.53 -7.60 -23.09
N PHE A 28 -2.75 -7.30 -24.37
CA PHE A 28 -3.95 -7.71 -25.06
C PHE A 28 -3.79 -9.13 -25.59
N ILE A 29 -4.70 -9.99 -25.21
CA ILE A 29 -4.74 -11.40 -25.59
C ILE A 29 -5.98 -11.61 -26.48
N ASP A 30 -5.80 -12.21 -27.64
CA ASP A 30 -6.84 -12.58 -28.57
C ASP A 30 -6.69 -14.08 -28.86
N ASN A 31 -7.64 -14.89 -28.36
CA ASN A 31 -7.60 -16.35 -28.47
C ASN A 31 -6.26 -16.95 -28.00
N GLY A 32 -5.78 -16.54 -26.82
CA GLY A 32 -4.54 -17.04 -26.21
C GLY A 32 -3.25 -16.48 -26.81
N LYS A 33 -3.34 -15.56 -27.80
CA LYS A 33 -2.15 -14.95 -28.42
C LYS A 33 -2.08 -13.46 -28.11
N LYS A 34 -0.88 -13.00 -27.79
CA LYS A 34 -0.63 -11.57 -27.64
C LYS A 34 -0.90 -10.84 -28.96
N LYS A 35 -1.69 -9.78 -28.89
CA LYS A 35 -1.99 -8.92 -30.02
C LYS A 35 -1.47 -7.51 -29.74
N ALA A 36 -0.65 -6.98 -30.65
CA ALA A 36 -0.23 -5.60 -30.59
C ALA A 36 -1.39 -4.68 -30.93
N THR A 37 -1.64 -3.67 -30.09
CA THR A 37 -2.67 -2.64 -30.27
C THR A 37 -2.08 -1.27 -29.94
N ASP A 38 -2.77 -0.20 -30.37
CA ASP A 38 -2.36 1.17 -30.01
C ASP A 38 -2.35 1.39 -28.49
N TRP A 39 -3.15 0.64 -27.75
CA TRP A 39 -3.18 0.64 -26.30
C TRP A 39 -1.89 0.11 -25.66
N ASP A 40 -1.12 -0.76 -26.33
CA ASP A 40 0.14 -1.27 -25.78
C ASP A 40 1.12 -0.13 -25.47
N TYR A 41 1.20 0.85 -26.36
CA TYR A 41 2.07 2.01 -26.15
C TYR A 41 1.56 2.90 -25.02
N LEU A 42 0.25 3.22 -25.01
CA LEU A 42 -0.37 4.05 -24.00
C LEU A 42 -0.30 3.44 -22.59
N LEU A 43 -0.52 2.13 -22.47
CA LEU A 43 -0.57 1.47 -21.17
C LEU A 43 0.82 1.13 -20.63
N ASN A 44 1.80 0.82 -21.51
CA ASN A 44 3.10 0.30 -21.08
C ASN A 44 4.26 1.28 -21.23
N VAL A 45 4.12 2.32 -22.05
CA VAL A 45 5.23 3.25 -22.34
C VAL A 45 4.88 4.66 -21.95
N ARG A 46 3.84 5.25 -22.56
CA ARG A 46 3.54 6.66 -22.35
C ARG A 46 2.04 6.97 -22.45
N PRO A 47 1.35 7.01 -21.31
CA PRO A 47 -0.08 7.29 -21.23
C PRO A 47 -0.46 8.70 -21.70
N ASN A 48 0.41 9.68 -21.45
CA ASN A 48 0.22 11.07 -21.86
C ASN A 48 1.57 11.74 -22.15
N LYS A 49 1.52 12.99 -22.62
CA LYS A 49 2.72 13.74 -23.03
C LYS A 49 3.74 13.97 -21.90
N ASN A 50 3.29 13.97 -20.66
CA ASN A 50 4.09 14.41 -19.52
C ASN A 50 4.54 13.28 -18.58
N GLU A 51 3.92 12.08 -18.64
CA GLU A 51 4.18 10.99 -17.71
C GLU A 51 4.56 9.71 -18.45
N SER A 52 5.53 8.98 -17.93
CA SER A 52 5.78 7.59 -18.32
C SER A 52 4.71 6.66 -17.75
N ALA A 53 4.60 5.45 -18.30
CA ALA A 53 3.61 4.48 -17.81
C ALA A 53 3.84 4.12 -16.33
N SER A 54 5.09 3.96 -15.90
CA SER A 54 5.39 3.67 -14.50
C SER A 54 4.99 4.79 -13.54
N GLU A 55 5.26 6.05 -13.91
CA GLU A 55 4.82 7.22 -13.12
C GLU A 55 3.30 7.33 -13.07
N PHE A 56 2.65 7.16 -14.19
CA PHE A 56 1.20 7.23 -14.30
C PHE A 56 0.50 6.17 -13.44
N TRP A 57 0.89 4.89 -13.56
CA TRP A 57 0.28 3.81 -12.81
C TRP A 57 0.61 3.87 -11.32
N GLN A 58 1.82 4.29 -10.95
CA GLN A 58 2.17 4.56 -9.57
C GLN A 58 1.25 5.63 -8.97
N LYS A 59 1.04 6.74 -9.67
CA LYS A 59 0.14 7.82 -9.26
C LYS A 59 -1.32 7.36 -9.19
N ALA A 60 -1.78 6.57 -10.15
CA ALA A 60 -3.14 6.03 -10.17
C ALA A 60 -3.43 5.14 -8.96
N VAL A 61 -2.53 4.19 -8.68
CA VAL A 61 -2.66 3.28 -7.53
C VAL A 61 -2.50 4.02 -6.21
N TYR A 62 -1.53 4.92 -6.10
CA TYR A 62 -1.38 5.75 -4.91
C TYR A 62 -2.68 6.52 -4.60
N ARG A 63 -3.29 7.12 -5.61
CA ARG A 63 -4.55 7.86 -5.46
C ARG A 63 -5.71 6.93 -5.08
N LEU A 64 -5.80 5.76 -5.70
CA LEU A 64 -6.80 4.75 -5.37
C LEU A 64 -6.73 4.33 -3.89
N LEU A 65 -5.53 4.14 -3.36
CA LEU A 65 -5.32 3.72 -1.97
C LEU A 65 -5.53 4.86 -0.96
N THR A 66 -5.10 6.07 -1.28
CA THR A 66 -5.18 7.22 -0.35
C THR A 66 -6.53 7.91 -0.37
N LYS A 67 -7.20 7.99 -1.52
CA LYS A 67 -8.52 8.61 -1.70
C LYS A 67 -9.67 7.62 -1.81
N ASN A 68 -9.38 6.32 -1.76
CA ASN A 68 -10.30 5.21 -1.93
C ASN A 68 -10.93 5.09 -3.33
N GLU A 69 -10.68 6.02 -4.22
CA GLU A 69 -11.18 6.00 -5.59
C GLU A 69 -10.22 6.68 -6.56
N VAL A 70 -10.27 6.29 -7.80
CA VAL A 70 -9.55 6.94 -8.90
C VAL A 70 -10.41 6.96 -10.16
N LEU A 71 -10.39 8.09 -10.85
CA LEU A 71 -11.00 8.29 -12.15
C LEU A 71 -9.91 8.51 -13.20
N ILE A 72 -9.85 7.62 -14.18
CA ILE A 72 -8.97 7.71 -15.34
C ILE A 72 -9.83 7.86 -16.58
N PHE A 73 -9.50 8.76 -17.45
CA PHE A 73 -10.26 9.03 -18.68
C PHE A 73 -9.35 9.30 -19.86
N LEU A 74 -9.87 9.09 -21.05
CA LEU A 74 -9.18 9.40 -22.31
C LEU A 74 -9.58 10.80 -22.76
N SER A 75 -8.59 11.64 -23.03
CA SER A 75 -8.82 12.97 -23.61
C SER A 75 -9.11 12.88 -25.13
N ASN A 76 -9.57 13.97 -25.73
CA ASN A 76 -9.89 14.02 -27.15
C ASN A 76 -8.68 13.80 -28.07
N ASP A 77 -7.47 13.96 -27.58
CA ASP A 77 -6.19 13.75 -28.28
C ASP A 77 -5.49 12.44 -27.82
N ASP A 78 -6.29 11.45 -27.43
CA ASP A 78 -5.87 10.08 -27.09
C ASP A 78 -4.83 10.00 -25.97
N GLN A 79 -4.92 10.86 -24.95
CA GLN A 79 -4.10 10.80 -23.76
C GLN A 79 -4.90 10.22 -22.58
N LEU A 80 -4.29 9.30 -21.83
CA LEU A 80 -4.82 8.87 -20.55
C LEU A 80 -4.46 9.89 -19.47
N LEU A 81 -5.46 10.35 -18.75
CA LEU A 81 -5.35 11.33 -17.69
C LEU A 81 -6.02 10.82 -16.41
N ILE A 82 -5.45 11.20 -15.26
CA ILE A 82 -6.02 10.93 -13.96
C ILE A 82 -6.69 12.21 -13.45
N ALA A 83 -7.99 12.15 -13.19
CA ALA A 83 -8.73 13.30 -12.68
C ALA A 83 -8.28 13.70 -11.27
N ASP A 84 -8.03 14.99 -11.05
CA ASP A 84 -7.70 15.53 -9.72
C ASP A 84 -8.95 15.73 -8.88
N SER A 85 -10.02 16.17 -9.52
CA SER A 85 -11.34 16.31 -8.91
C SER A 85 -12.44 16.09 -9.95
N TYR A 86 -13.62 15.70 -9.47
CA TYR A 86 -14.82 15.51 -10.28
C TYR A 86 -16.06 15.50 -9.39
N ILE A 87 -17.23 15.69 -9.98
CA ILE A 87 -18.52 15.49 -9.35
C ILE A 87 -19.17 14.27 -9.97
N ARG A 88 -19.42 13.23 -9.17
CA ARG A 88 -20.10 12.00 -9.60
C ARG A 88 -21.58 12.08 -9.28
N GLN A 89 -22.42 11.96 -10.31
CA GLN A 89 -23.85 11.79 -10.17
C GLN A 89 -24.20 10.31 -10.36
N LYS A 90 -24.75 9.71 -9.30
CA LYS A 90 -25.09 8.28 -9.28
C LYS A 90 -26.55 8.07 -9.73
N TYR A 91 -26.76 7.04 -10.52
CA TYR A 91 -28.06 6.59 -10.97
C TYR A 91 -28.26 5.11 -10.68
N ALA A 92 -29.50 4.70 -10.38
CA ALA A 92 -29.79 3.30 -10.05
C ALA A 92 -29.78 2.38 -11.30
N VAL A 93 -30.16 2.90 -12.45
CA VAL A 93 -30.36 2.09 -13.69
C VAL A 93 -29.57 2.62 -14.89
N PHE A 94 -29.26 3.90 -14.88
CA PHE A 94 -28.47 4.54 -15.95
C PHE A 94 -26.99 4.63 -15.55
N ASP A 95 -26.12 4.84 -16.54
CA ASP A 95 -24.71 5.10 -16.31
C ASP A 95 -24.54 6.33 -15.41
N ASP A 96 -23.69 6.21 -14.39
CA ASP A 96 -23.26 7.36 -13.62
C ASP A 96 -22.56 8.36 -14.53
N THR A 97 -22.67 9.64 -14.19
CA THR A 97 -22.02 10.72 -14.93
C THR A 97 -21.01 11.45 -14.05
N PHE A 98 -19.91 11.85 -14.68
CA PHE A 98 -18.84 12.62 -14.05
C PHE A 98 -18.77 14.00 -14.71
N THR A 99 -18.98 15.04 -13.92
CA THR A 99 -18.94 16.44 -14.36
C THR A 99 -17.84 17.20 -13.64
N SER A 100 -17.47 18.36 -14.15
CA SER A 100 -16.40 19.19 -13.58
C SER A 100 -15.09 18.41 -13.39
N VAL A 101 -14.80 17.49 -14.32
CA VAL A 101 -13.57 16.72 -14.30
C VAL A 101 -12.39 17.64 -14.52
N SER A 102 -11.49 17.74 -13.54
CA SER A 102 -10.29 18.58 -13.66
C SER A 102 -9.04 17.72 -13.61
N CYS A 103 -8.03 18.17 -14.37
CA CYS A 103 -6.69 17.61 -14.36
C CYS A 103 -5.70 18.79 -14.37
N GLN A 104 -4.90 18.93 -13.31
CA GLN A 104 -4.09 20.12 -13.04
C GLN A 104 -4.97 21.39 -13.05
N ASP A 105 -4.63 22.37 -13.87
CA ASP A 105 -5.34 23.65 -13.95
C ASP A 105 -6.47 23.67 -15.00
N TYR A 106 -6.74 22.52 -15.66
CA TYR A 106 -7.75 22.43 -16.70
C TYR A 106 -8.98 21.66 -16.24
N THR A 107 -10.17 22.25 -16.46
CA THR A 107 -11.46 21.61 -16.20
C THR A 107 -12.18 21.33 -17.53
N PHE A 108 -12.51 20.05 -17.72
CA PHE A 108 -13.20 19.60 -18.92
C PHE A 108 -14.66 20.01 -18.87
N GLN A 109 -15.15 20.61 -19.95
CA GLN A 109 -16.55 21.04 -20.08
C GLN A 109 -17.48 19.86 -20.41
N LYS A 110 -16.96 18.82 -21.06
CA LYS A 110 -17.70 17.63 -21.43
C LYS A 110 -17.96 16.78 -20.16
N PRO A 111 -19.22 16.37 -19.89
CA PRO A 111 -19.49 15.32 -18.94
C PRO A 111 -19.02 13.97 -19.49
N PHE A 112 -18.51 13.10 -18.62
CA PHE A 112 -18.13 11.74 -18.96
C PHE A 112 -19.12 10.76 -18.36
N LYS A 113 -19.51 9.73 -19.11
CA LYS A 113 -20.32 8.61 -18.61
C LYS A 113 -19.43 7.50 -18.05
N MET A 114 -20.00 6.62 -17.24
CA MET A 114 -19.27 5.49 -16.65
C MET A 114 -18.61 4.59 -17.73
N ASN A 115 -19.23 4.42 -18.88
CA ASN A 115 -18.70 3.63 -20.00
C ASN A 115 -17.60 4.35 -20.82
N GLU A 116 -17.31 5.63 -20.53
CA GLU A 116 -16.25 6.40 -21.19
C GLU A 116 -15.02 6.57 -20.30
N VAL A 117 -15.03 6.03 -19.07
CA VAL A 117 -13.98 6.22 -18.08
C VAL A 117 -13.60 4.89 -17.41
N ILE A 118 -12.44 4.86 -16.77
CA ILE A 118 -12.03 3.81 -15.86
C ILE A 118 -12.21 4.38 -14.44
N PHE A 119 -13.29 3.98 -13.79
CA PHE A 119 -13.56 4.36 -12.41
C PHE A 119 -13.36 3.14 -11.50
N LEU A 120 -12.50 3.29 -10.51
CA LEU A 120 -12.18 2.25 -9.56
C LEU A 120 -12.41 2.74 -8.14
N GLN A 121 -12.93 1.85 -7.28
CA GLN A 121 -13.07 2.04 -5.85
C GLN A 121 -12.36 0.89 -5.13
N TYR A 122 -11.51 1.24 -4.15
CA TYR A 122 -10.70 0.23 -3.44
C TYR A 122 -11.49 -0.49 -2.35
N ASN A 123 -11.99 0.27 -1.37
CA ASN A 123 -12.73 -0.24 -0.22
C ASN A 123 -14.17 0.28 -0.20
N ASN A 124 -15.02 -0.34 0.63
CA ASN A 124 -16.34 0.20 0.90
C ASN A 124 -16.25 1.47 1.77
N ASN A 125 -17.30 2.27 1.76
CA ASN A 125 -17.32 3.56 2.46
C ASN A 125 -17.21 3.42 3.98
N ARG A 126 -17.74 2.33 4.59
CA ARG A 126 -17.64 2.08 6.04
C ARG A 126 -16.20 1.88 6.48
N LEU A 127 -15.40 1.17 5.69
CA LEU A 127 -13.98 0.98 5.98
C LEU A 127 -13.22 2.30 5.88
N GLN A 128 -13.59 3.15 4.94
CA GLN A 128 -13.01 4.49 4.81
C GLN A 128 -13.36 5.41 5.99
N GLU A 129 -14.59 5.33 6.50
CA GLU A 129 -14.99 6.04 7.73
C GLU A 129 -14.22 5.54 8.95
N TYR A 130 -14.10 4.22 9.11
CA TYR A 130 -13.29 3.61 10.17
C TYR A 130 -11.84 4.08 10.12
N PHE A 131 -11.26 4.10 8.93
CA PHE A 131 -9.91 4.58 8.69
C PHE A 131 -9.73 6.04 9.14
N THR A 132 -10.70 6.90 8.85
CA THR A 132 -10.70 8.29 9.29
C THR A 132 -10.80 8.42 10.81
N GLN A 133 -11.61 7.58 11.48
CA GLN A 133 -11.72 7.56 12.93
C GLN A 133 -10.42 7.10 13.59
N LEU A 134 -9.81 6.04 13.08
CA LEU A 134 -8.53 5.53 13.56
C LEU A 134 -7.45 6.62 13.54
N PHE A 135 -7.41 7.44 12.50
CA PHE A 135 -6.52 8.58 12.43
C PHE A 135 -6.74 9.58 13.55
N ASN A 136 -7.99 9.98 13.75
CA ASN A 136 -8.33 10.98 14.75
C ASN A 136 -7.97 10.51 16.16
N ASP A 137 -8.13 9.23 16.45
CA ASP A 137 -7.80 8.65 17.74
C ASP A 137 -6.29 8.54 17.95
N TYR A 138 -5.56 8.15 16.91
CA TYR A 138 -4.09 8.15 16.94
C TYR A 138 -3.54 9.56 17.18
N GLU A 139 -4.05 10.58 16.50
CA GLU A 139 -3.62 11.97 16.66
C GLU A 139 -3.83 12.46 18.10
N LYS A 140 -4.98 12.16 18.70
CA LYS A 140 -5.26 12.50 20.10
C LYS A 140 -4.29 11.82 21.05
N LEU A 141 -4.03 10.52 20.88
CA LEU A 141 -3.11 9.77 21.72
C LEU A 141 -1.68 10.28 21.56
N HIS A 142 -1.23 10.51 20.34
CA HIS A 142 0.10 11.05 20.06
C HIS A 142 0.29 12.43 20.72
N THR A 143 -0.67 13.33 20.59
CA THR A 143 -0.63 14.65 21.20
C THR A 143 -0.53 14.55 22.74
N ARG A 144 -1.35 13.70 23.36
CA ARG A 144 -1.33 13.48 24.82
C ARG A 144 0.01 12.92 25.30
N LEU A 145 0.61 12.00 24.54
CA LEU A 145 1.93 11.44 24.87
C LEU A 145 3.04 12.49 24.77
N VAL A 146 3.04 13.29 23.70
CA VAL A 146 4.00 14.39 23.52
C VAL A 146 3.90 15.41 24.66
N GLU A 147 2.68 15.82 25.02
CA GLU A 147 2.43 16.73 26.14
C GLU A 147 2.85 16.13 27.48
N ALA A 148 2.61 14.83 27.70
CA ALA A 148 3.06 14.15 28.91
C ALA A 148 4.58 14.08 29.02
N LEU A 149 5.26 13.76 27.90
CA LEU A 149 6.73 13.79 27.83
C LEU A 149 7.29 15.20 28.09
N ALA A 150 6.67 16.21 27.48
CA ALA A 150 7.06 17.61 27.71
C ALA A 150 6.93 18.00 29.20
N ARG A 151 5.80 17.60 29.83
CA ARG A 151 5.60 17.83 31.28
C ARG A 151 6.58 17.07 32.16
N ASN A 152 6.93 15.84 31.80
CA ASN A 152 7.88 15.03 32.58
C ASN A 152 9.31 15.56 32.49
N ASN A 153 9.66 16.24 31.42
CA ASN A 153 10.94 16.87 31.21
C ASN A 153 11.00 18.31 31.74
N GLN A 154 9.93 18.81 32.39
CA GLN A 154 9.96 20.13 33.01
C GLN A 154 10.78 20.10 34.30
N ILE A 155 11.72 21.04 34.40
CA ILE A 155 12.42 21.32 35.66
C ILE A 155 11.41 22.05 36.58
N ARG A 156 11.05 21.39 37.65
CA ARG A 156 10.16 21.96 38.67
C ARG A 156 10.98 22.23 39.91
N GLY A 157 10.92 23.46 40.38
CA GLY A 157 11.64 23.85 41.59
C GLY A 157 10.78 24.77 42.45
N VAL A 158 11.05 24.76 43.72
CA VAL A 158 10.47 25.68 44.68
C VAL A 158 11.58 26.61 45.17
N LEU A 159 11.29 27.89 45.08
CA LEU A 159 12.12 28.94 45.66
C LEU A 159 11.52 29.34 47.00
N SER A 160 12.21 29.07 48.08
CA SER A 160 11.77 29.40 49.44
C SER A 160 12.70 30.45 50.09
N THR A 161 12.15 31.22 51.01
CA THR A 161 12.91 32.18 51.83
C THR A 161 12.92 31.74 53.27
N ARG A 162 14.05 31.88 53.95
CA ARG A 162 14.19 31.51 55.35
C ARG A 162 13.79 32.61 56.36
N THR A 163 13.26 33.73 55.89
CA THR A 163 12.93 34.87 56.78
C THR A 163 11.44 34.86 57.17
N ASN A 164 11.17 34.90 58.48
CA ASN A 164 9.84 35.05 59.05
C ASN A 164 9.26 36.48 58.92
N ALA A 165 9.83 37.35 58.15
CA ALA A 165 9.37 38.71 57.94
C ALA A 165 8.26 38.75 56.90
N SER A 166 7.29 39.65 57.07
CA SER A 166 6.16 39.86 56.16
C SER A 166 6.61 39.97 54.70
N PHE A 167 5.88 39.29 53.83
CA PHE A 167 6.09 39.27 52.40
C PHE A 167 5.63 40.60 51.81
N ASP A 168 6.55 41.53 51.58
CA ASP A 168 6.28 42.77 50.89
C ASP A 168 6.52 42.69 49.37
N GLU A 169 6.00 43.67 48.62
CA GLU A 169 6.11 43.75 47.16
C GLU A 169 7.57 43.74 46.69
N SER A 170 8.49 44.38 47.42
CA SER A 170 9.90 44.43 47.07
C SER A 170 10.58 43.06 47.16
N LYS A 171 10.20 42.24 48.11
CA LYS A 171 10.73 40.86 48.25
C LYS A 171 10.18 39.96 47.16
N ARG A 172 8.88 40.15 46.78
CA ARG A 172 8.27 39.42 45.67
C ARG A 172 8.98 39.70 44.36
N GLU A 173 9.27 40.97 44.06
CA GLU A 173 10.03 41.33 42.86
C GLU A 173 11.46 40.77 42.81
N LYS A 174 12.13 40.74 43.96
CA LYS A 174 13.48 40.13 44.03
C LYS A 174 13.45 38.62 43.79
N MET A 175 12.46 37.92 44.34
CA MET A 175 12.25 36.50 44.11
C MET A 175 11.94 36.23 42.66
N GLN A 176 11.05 37.05 42.06
CA GLN A 176 10.69 36.89 40.65
C GLN A 176 11.91 37.08 39.73
N ARG A 177 12.72 38.13 39.97
CA ARG A 177 13.94 38.36 39.17
C ARG A 177 14.95 37.22 39.33
N TYR A 178 15.06 36.64 40.52
CA TYR A 178 15.93 35.47 40.72
C TYR A 178 15.40 34.23 40.04
N ALA A 179 14.08 33.96 40.11
CA ALA A 179 13.44 32.87 39.39
C ALA A 179 13.62 33.00 37.87
N ASP A 180 13.44 34.21 37.32
CA ASP A 180 13.64 34.51 35.89
C ASP A 180 15.12 34.28 35.47
N GLY A 181 16.06 34.64 36.33
CA GLY A 181 17.48 34.36 36.12
C GLY A 181 17.80 32.87 36.11
N LEU A 182 17.24 32.10 37.05
CA LEU A 182 17.31 30.65 37.08
C LEU A 182 16.76 30.03 35.79
N PHE A 183 15.53 30.40 35.39
CA PHE A 183 14.88 29.94 34.19
C PHE A 183 15.73 30.20 32.94
N LYS A 184 16.24 31.42 32.80
CA LYS A 184 17.10 31.79 31.68
C LYS A 184 18.40 30.97 31.68
N SER A 185 19.02 30.72 32.82
CA SER A 185 20.22 29.93 32.89
C SER A 185 20.01 28.45 32.55
N PHE A 186 18.90 27.85 32.98
CA PHE A 186 18.53 26.46 32.67
C PHE A 186 18.11 26.25 31.23
N THR A 187 17.52 27.26 30.59
CA THR A 187 17.06 27.15 29.20
C THR A 187 18.14 27.47 28.16
N THR A 188 19.13 28.31 28.51
CA THR A 188 20.13 28.78 27.54
C THR A 188 21.52 28.14 27.67
N LYS A 189 21.81 27.46 28.77
CA LYS A 189 23.14 26.87 29.06
C LYS A 189 23.03 25.35 29.22
N THR A 190 23.96 24.65 28.62
CA THR A 190 24.10 23.18 28.77
C THR A 190 24.54 22.82 30.22
N VAL A 191 25.30 23.70 30.87
CA VAL A 191 25.68 23.63 32.29
C VAL A 191 25.30 24.97 32.91
N ALA A 192 24.37 24.97 33.84
CA ALA A 192 23.94 26.18 34.55
C ALA A 192 24.49 26.15 35.97
N ILE A 193 25.35 27.10 36.28
CA ILE A 193 25.82 27.39 37.65
C ILE A 193 25.18 28.70 38.04
N VAL A 194 24.36 28.66 39.08
CA VAL A 194 23.66 29.84 39.61
C VAL A 194 24.22 30.18 40.98
N PRO A 195 24.60 31.45 41.23
CA PRO A 195 25.10 31.85 42.54
C PRO A 195 23.99 31.75 43.59
N ALA A 196 24.31 31.19 44.76
CA ALA A 196 23.40 31.17 45.88
C ALA A 196 23.22 32.59 46.41
N GLN A 197 21.97 33.03 46.63
CA GLN A 197 21.64 34.28 47.30
C GLN A 197 21.34 34.04 48.78
N GLU A 198 21.89 34.86 49.64
CA GLU A 198 21.64 34.76 51.08
C GLU A 198 20.13 34.89 51.41
N GLY A 199 19.61 33.94 52.16
CA GLY A 199 18.19 33.88 52.54
C GLY A 199 17.25 33.30 51.48
N MET A 200 17.73 32.85 50.33
CA MET A 200 16.94 32.14 49.30
C MET A 200 17.44 30.71 49.14
N GLU A 201 16.52 29.76 49.15
CA GLU A 201 16.81 28.35 48.97
C GLU A 201 16.01 27.84 47.77
N TYR A 202 16.72 27.30 46.77
CA TYR A 202 16.11 26.63 45.62
C TYR A 202 16.19 25.12 45.87
N SER A 203 15.05 24.47 45.86
CA SER A 203 14.98 23.01 45.84
C SER A 203 14.31 22.53 44.56
N GLU A 204 14.97 21.63 43.87
CA GLU A 204 14.45 21.02 42.69
C GLU A 204 13.47 19.90 43.07
N LEU A 205 12.22 20.02 42.62
CA LEU A 205 11.20 19.00 42.76
C LEU A 205 11.12 18.10 41.53
N THR A 206 12.21 17.97 40.80
CA THR A 206 12.27 17.04 39.66
C THR A 206 12.06 15.62 40.18
N ASN A 207 11.07 14.94 39.65
CA ASN A 207 10.67 13.60 40.07
C ASN A 207 11.82 12.60 39.81
N THR A 208 12.66 12.39 40.80
CA THR A 208 13.68 11.33 40.80
C THR A 208 13.09 9.95 41.16
N THR A 209 11.82 9.89 41.51
CA THR A 209 11.13 8.63 41.80
C THR A 209 10.28 8.20 40.63
N GLY A 210 10.83 7.25 39.87
CA GLY A 210 10.29 6.59 38.71
C GLY A 210 8.85 6.13 38.76
N THR A 211 7.95 6.97 38.30
CA THR A 211 6.54 6.56 38.04
C THR A 211 5.95 7.10 36.77
N SER A 212 6.73 7.51 35.81
CA SER A 212 6.24 7.53 34.43
C SER A 212 7.43 7.41 33.49
N ASN A 213 7.80 6.17 33.22
CA ASN A 213 8.65 5.81 32.09
C ASN A 213 7.89 5.99 30.77
N LEU A 214 7.23 7.13 30.58
CA LEU A 214 6.81 7.59 29.27
C LEU A 214 8.09 7.98 28.53
N SER A 215 8.68 6.99 27.89
CA SER A 215 9.92 7.14 27.14
C SER A 215 9.59 7.49 25.69
N VAL A 216 10.59 8.00 24.99
CA VAL A 216 10.53 8.14 23.52
C VAL A 216 10.15 6.81 22.86
N ASP A 217 10.42 5.69 23.52
CA ASP A 217 10.05 4.35 23.03
C ASP A 217 8.54 4.11 23.00
N GLU A 218 7.77 4.72 23.89
CA GLU A 218 6.30 4.65 23.84
C GLU A 218 5.75 5.36 22.59
N LEU A 219 6.32 6.48 22.19
CA LEU A 219 5.97 7.16 20.95
C LEU A 219 6.33 6.31 19.72
N LYS A 220 7.48 5.64 19.75
CA LYS A 220 7.89 4.74 18.65
C LYS A 220 6.97 3.54 18.55
N LYS A 221 6.58 2.93 19.68
CA LYS A 221 5.63 1.80 19.72
C LYS A 221 4.27 2.21 19.20
N LEU A 222 3.74 3.37 19.63
CA LEU A 222 2.46 3.89 19.17
C LEU A 222 2.49 4.13 17.65
N ARG A 223 3.57 4.69 17.12
CA ARG A 223 3.73 4.92 15.69
C ARG A 223 3.79 3.60 14.92
N ARG A 224 4.56 2.62 15.42
CA ARG A 224 4.63 1.30 14.79
C ARG A 224 3.28 0.61 14.76
N GLN A 225 2.54 0.65 15.87
CA GLN A 225 1.18 0.10 15.93
C GLN A 225 0.26 0.75 14.91
N PHE A 226 0.37 2.06 14.73
CA PHE A 226 -0.42 2.77 13.72
C PHE A 226 -0.03 2.38 12.28
N ASP A 227 1.27 2.26 11.99
CA ASP A 227 1.75 1.76 10.69
C ASP A 227 1.23 0.34 10.42
N ASP A 228 1.18 -0.53 11.44
CA ASP A 228 0.64 -1.89 11.34
C ASP A 228 -0.85 -1.91 11.04
N GLU A 229 -1.65 -1.08 11.71
CA GLU A 229 -3.09 -0.93 11.44
C GLU A 229 -3.37 -0.44 10.01
N VAL A 230 -2.57 0.53 9.53
CA VAL A 230 -2.65 1.00 8.14
C VAL A 230 -2.32 -0.12 7.16
N ALA A 231 -1.26 -0.87 7.42
CA ALA A 231 -0.85 -2.00 6.60
C ALA A 231 -1.94 -3.08 6.53
N ASP A 232 -2.53 -3.43 7.67
CA ASP A 232 -3.60 -4.42 7.76
C ASP A 232 -4.84 -4.01 6.96
N ILE A 233 -5.26 -2.74 7.03
CA ILE A 233 -6.38 -2.21 6.24
C ILE A 233 -6.11 -2.32 4.74
N LEU A 234 -4.88 -2.12 4.31
CA LEU A 234 -4.47 -2.23 2.91
C LEU A 234 -4.12 -3.66 2.48
N GLY A 235 -4.11 -4.62 3.42
CA GLY A 235 -3.74 -6.01 3.16
C GLY A 235 -2.25 -6.23 2.95
N ILE A 236 -1.41 -5.36 3.52
CA ILE A 236 0.05 -5.44 3.43
C ILE A 236 0.58 -6.14 4.68
N PRO A 237 1.33 -7.25 4.57
CA PRO A 237 1.99 -7.86 5.72
C PRO A 237 2.93 -6.87 6.41
N THR A 238 2.79 -6.70 7.72
CA THR A 238 3.54 -5.72 8.51
C THR A 238 5.05 -5.92 8.44
N ALA A 239 5.51 -7.17 8.30
CA ALA A 239 6.92 -7.49 8.08
C ALA A 239 7.53 -6.78 6.87
N LEU A 240 6.77 -6.61 5.78
CA LEU A 240 7.22 -5.90 4.58
C LEU A 240 7.32 -4.39 4.80
N MET A 241 6.47 -3.83 5.65
CA MET A 241 6.49 -2.40 5.98
C MET A 241 7.69 -2.01 6.86
N HIS A 242 8.12 -2.92 7.74
CA HIS A 242 9.22 -2.67 8.70
C HIS A 242 10.56 -3.26 8.27
N GLY A 243 10.59 -4.02 7.17
CA GLY A 243 11.82 -4.68 6.70
C GLY A 243 12.24 -5.86 7.58
N ASP A 244 11.30 -6.48 8.29
CA ASP A 244 11.57 -7.66 9.10
C ASP A 244 11.89 -8.85 8.19
N MET A 245 13.11 -9.39 8.31
CA MET A 245 13.61 -10.47 7.44
C MET A 245 13.03 -11.84 7.81
N ALA A 246 12.47 -11.99 9.00
CA ALA A 246 11.82 -13.22 9.42
C ALA A 246 10.57 -13.49 8.56
N ASN A 247 10.51 -14.67 7.93
CA ASN A 247 9.39 -15.09 7.06
C ASN A 247 9.15 -14.19 5.84
N LEU A 248 10.19 -13.55 5.29
CA LEU A 248 10.07 -12.62 4.16
C LEU A 248 9.35 -13.28 2.96
N GLU A 249 9.70 -14.52 2.62
CA GLU A 249 9.08 -15.26 1.51
C GLU A 249 7.58 -15.47 1.72
N ASN A 250 7.15 -15.86 2.92
CA ASN A 250 5.73 -16.01 3.25
C ASN A 250 5.01 -14.67 3.20
N SER A 251 5.63 -13.61 3.70
CA SER A 251 5.08 -12.25 3.66
C SER A 251 4.91 -11.76 2.22
N GLN A 252 5.84 -12.05 1.32
CA GLN A 252 5.70 -11.75 -0.10
C GLN A 252 4.56 -12.53 -0.76
N LYS A 253 4.42 -13.81 -0.45
CA LYS A 253 3.29 -14.64 -0.94
C LYS A 253 1.94 -14.11 -0.44
N MET A 254 1.86 -13.73 0.83
CA MET A 254 0.66 -13.14 1.41
C MET A 254 0.32 -11.80 0.77
N PHE A 255 1.31 -10.92 0.61
CA PHE A 255 1.14 -9.64 -0.09
C PHE A 255 0.61 -9.85 -1.51
N ASN A 256 1.24 -10.76 -2.26
CA ASN A 256 0.79 -11.06 -3.61
C ASN A 256 -0.66 -11.55 -3.64
N SER A 257 -1.04 -12.50 -2.79
CA SER A 257 -2.37 -13.12 -2.79
C SER A 257 -3.47 -12.17 -2.29
N TYR A 258 -3.23 -11.41 -1.24
CA TYR A 258 -4.27 -10.63 -0.56
C TYR A 258 -4.32 -9.16 -0.99
N CYS A 259 -3.19 -8.56 -1.30
CA CYS A 259 -3.13 -7.16 -1.71
C CYS A 259 -3.02 -7.00 -3.22
N TYR A 260 -1.92 -7.49 -3.80
CA TYR A 260 -1.58 -7.24 -5.20
C TYR A 260 -2.60 -7.85 -6.18
N GLN A 261 -2.96 -9.13 -6.02
CA GLN A 261 -3.91 -9.80 -6.92
C GLN A 261 -5.33 -9.21 -6.83
N SER A 262 -5.75 -8.76 -5.64
CA SER A 262 -7.02 -8.06 -5.48
C SER A 262 -7.03 -6.72 -6.22
N LEU A 263 -5.92 -6.00 -6.18
CA LEU A 263 -5.75 -4.75 -6.92
C LEU A 263 -5.72 -4.98 -8.44
N VAL A 264 -4.95 -5.99 -8.89
CA VAL A 264 -4.88 -6.42 -10.29
C VAL A 264 -6.26 -6.78 -10.81
N LYS A 265 -7.06 -7.53 -10.04
CA LYS A 265 -8.42 -7.90 -10.45
C LYS A 265 -9.31 -6.67 -10.64
N LYS A 266 -9.32 -5.73 -9.70
CA LYS A 266 -10.10 -4.48 -9.82
C LYS A 266 -9.67 -3.66 -11.03
N MET A 267 -8.37 -3.52 -11.23
CA MET A 267 -7.80 -2.76 -12.35
C MET A 267 -8.13 -3.45 -13.68
N SER A 268 -7.97 -4.77 -13.76
CA SER A 268 -8.31 -5.57 -14.93
C SER A 268 -9.79 -5.46 -15.31
N ASP A 269 -10.69 -5.54 -14.33
CA ASP A 269 -12.14 -5.40 -14.59
C ASP A 269 -12.48 -4.01 -15.13
N GLY A 270 -11.92 -2.95 -14.55
CA GLY A 270 -12.14 -1.59 -15.03
C GLY A 270 -11.60 -1.35 -16.44
N LEU A 271 -10.41 -1.83 -16.73
CA LEU A 271 -9.78 -1.70 -18.04
C LEU A 271 -10.50 -2.53 -19.11
N ASN A 272 -10.83 -3.78 -18.83
CA ASN A 272 -11.58 -4.62 -19.77
C ASN A 272 -12.95 -4.01 -20.08
N PHE A 273 -13.63 -3.45 -19.07
CA PHE A 273 -14.91 -2.76 -19.28
C PHE A 273 -14.77 -1.53 -20.20
N ALA A 274 -13.73 -0.73 -19.97
CA ALA A 274 -13.55 0.52 -20.71
C ALA A 274 -13.01 0.32 -22.15
N LEU A 275 -12.18 -0.71 -22.36
CA LEU A 275 -11.41 -0.89 -23.59
C LEU A 275 -11.96 -1.97 -24.53
N LEU A 276 -12.82 -2.87 -24.04
CA LEU A 276 -13.38 -3.97 -24.82
C LEU A 276 -14.92 -3.91 -24.84
N SER A 277 -15.50 -4.13 -26.00
CA SER A 277 -16.93 -4.36 -26.13
C SER A 277 -17.32 -5.75 -25.60
N LYS A 278 -18.61 -5.94 -25.27
CA LYS A 278 -19.13 -7.26 -24.85
C LYS A 278 -18.89 -8.35 -25.89
N SER A 279 -18.97 -8.04 -27.20
CA SER A 279 -18.69 -8.97 -28.28
C SER A 279 -17.22 -9.39 -28.29
N GLU A 280 -16.31 -8.46 -28.22
CA GLU A 280 -14.89 -8.75 -28.17
C GLU A 280 -14.51 -9.60 -26.95
N TYR A 281 -15.13 -9.31 -25.79
CA TYR A 281 -14.94 -10.13 -24.60
C TYR A 281 -15.47 -11.55 -24.77
N LYS A 282 -16.60 -11.75 -25.46
CA LYS A 282 -17.12 -13.08 -25.79
C LYS A 282 -16.24 -13.83 -26.79
N ASP A 283 -15.56 -13.11 -27.69
CA ASP A 283 -14.63 -13.65 -28.67
C ASP A 283 -13.23 -13.92 -28.07
N ASN A 284 -13.15 -14.11 -26.75
CA ASN A 284 -11.91 -14.39 -26.01
C ASN A 284 -10.81 -13.32 -26.10
N LYS A 285 -11.18 -12.06 -26.35
CA LYS A 285 -10.26 -10.95 -26.18
C LYS A 285 -10.20 -10.54 -24.71
N ARG A 286 -9.00 -10.32 -24.19
CA ARG A 286 -8.75 -9.94 -22.80
C ARG A 286 -7.62 -8.96 -22.72
N LEU A 287 -7.74 -7.99 -21.80
CA LEU A 287 -6.61 -7.27 -21.27
C LEU A 287 -6.14 -7.97 -20.00
N VAL A 288 -4.92 -8.41 -19.99
CA VAL A 288 -4.29 -9.12 -18.88
C VAL A 288 -3.19 -8.26 -18.29
N ILE A 289 -3.14 -8.18 -16.96
CA ILE A 289 -2.08 -7.48 -16.22
C ILE A 289 -1.12 -8.52 -15.67
N VAL A 290 0.13 -8.45 -16.11
CA VAL A 290 1.21 -9.36 -15.71
C VAL A 290 2.16 -8.62 -14.77
N GLY A 291 2.33 -9.09 -13.56
CA GLY A 291 3.15 -8.41 -12.55
C GLY A 291 3.88 -9.35 -11.59
N GLU A 292 4.15 -8.88 -10.39
CA GLU A 292 5.07 -9.47 -9.43
C GLU A 292 4.85 -10.97 -9.16
N GLY A 293 3.63 -11.44 -9.01
CA GLY A 293 3.37 -12.85 -8.69
C GLY A 293 3.53 -13.84 -9.83
N GLN A 294 3.62 -13.37 -11.07
CA GLN A 294 3.74 -14.23 -12.27
C GLN A 294 5.17 -14.34 -12.78
N ARG A 295 6.13 -13.61 -12.18
CA ARG A 295 7.52 -13.57 -12.65
C ARG A 295 8.39 -14.71 -12.13
N ASP A 296 7.98 -15.37 -11.05
CA ASP A 296 8.72 -16.51 -10.50
C ASP A 296 8.38 -17.82 -11.21
N LYS A 297 8.63 -17.82 -12.53
CA LYS A 297 8.41 -18.99 -13.38
C LYS A 297 9.33 -20.16 -13.04
N PHE A 298 10.46 -19.87 -12.42
CA PHE A 298 11.43 -20.89 -12.04
C PHE A 298 11.05 -21.62 -10.76
N SER A 299 10.42 -20.94 -9.80
CA SER A 299 9.90 -21.59 -8.58
C SER A 299 8.77 -22.57 -8.87
N LEU A 300 8.01 -22.33 -9.95
CA LEU A 300 6.90 -23.17 -10.39
C LEU A 300 7.34 -24.29 -11.36
N ALA A 301 8.59 -24.28 -11.83
CA ALA A 301 9.05 -25.19 -12.89
C ALA A 301 8.80 -26.68 -12.59
N GLN A 302 9.06 -27.12 -11.35
CA GLN A 302 8.82 -28.51 -10.96
C GLN A 302 7.33 -28.86 -10.90
N SER A 303 6.49 -27.93 -10.48
CA SER A 303 5.02 -28.12 -10.42
C SER A 303 4.44 -28.14 -11.83
N ILE A 304 4.92 -27.26 -12.70
CA ILE A 304 4.55 -27.19 -14.12
C ILE A 304 4.93 -28.48 -14.83
N ASP A 305 6.15 -28.97 -14.62
CA ASP A 305 6.60 -30.24 -15.22
C ASP A 305 5.69 -31.40 -14.82
N LYS A 306 5.32 -31.51 -13.54
CA LYS A 306 4.39 -32.52 -13.04
C LYS A 306 3.00 -32.41 -13.66
N LEU A 307 2.46 -31.20 -13.81
CA LEU A 307 1.13 -30.96 -14.41
C LEU A 307 1.09 -31.31 -15.89
N ILE A 308 2.14 -30.96 -16.64
CA ILE A 308 2.28 -31.28 -18.05
C ILE A 308 2.54 -32.77 -18.25
N SER A 309 3.49 -33.34 -17.50
CA SER A 309 3.92 -34.74 -17.63
C SER A 309 2.85 -35.75 -17.22
N SER A 310 1.94 -35.36 -16.31
CA SER A 310 0.77 -36.15 -15.95
C SER A 310 -0.41 -36.03 -16.92
N GLY A 311 -0.31 -35.15 -17.93
CA GLY A 311 -1.43 -34.86 -18.85
C GLY A 311 -2.56 -34.07 -18.22
N SER A 312 -2.37 -33.55 -17.00
CA SER A 312 -3.41 -32.78 -16.28
C SER A 312 -3.60 -31.38 -16.84
N MET A 313 -2.58 -30.82 -17.48
CA MET A 313 -2.64 -29.51 -18.18
C MET A 313 -1.91 -29.60 -19.52
N LEU A 314 -2.42 -28.83 -20.48
CA LEU A 314 -1.76 -28.64 -21.77
C LEU A 314 -0.67 -27.58 -21.67
N ILE A 315 0.31 -27.64 -22.54
CA ILE A 315 1.38 -26.62 -22.58
C ILE A 315 0.82 -25.22 -22.80
N ASN A 316 -0.19 -25.08 -23.68
CA ASN A 316 -0.79 -23.78 -23.93
C ASN A 316 -1.60 -23.24 -22.75
N GLU A 317 -2.27 -24.10 -21.97
CA GLU A 317 -2.95 -23.69 -20.74
C GLU A 317 -1.95 -23.13 -19.71
N VAL A 318 -0.82 -23.80 -19.52
CA VAL A 318 0.25 -23.32 -18.66
C VAL A 318 0.86 -22.01 -19.19
N ARG A 319 1.06 -21.92 -20.51
CA ARG A 319 1.60 -20.71 -21.14
C ARG A 319 0.65 -19.51 -20.99
N GLU A 320 -0.64 -19.74 -21.12
CA GLU A 320 -1.68 -18.72 -20.89
C GLU A 320 -1.65 -18.22 -19.44
N GLU A 321 -1.63 -19.12 -18.46
CA GLU A 321 -1.51 -18.78 -17.02
C GLU A 321 -0.22 -18.00 -16.72
N LEU A 322 0.88 -18.30 -17.42
CA LEU A 322 2.14 -17.57 -17.28
C LEU A 322 2.20 -16.28 -18.12
N GLY A 323 1.12 -15.93 -18.82
CA GLY A 323 1.07 -14.76 -19.72
C GLY A 323 2.00 -14.88 -20.92
N LEU A 324 2.27 -16.12 -21.38
CA LEU A 324 3.09 -16.42 -22.56
C LEU A 324 2.18 -16.71 -23.77
N GLU A 325 2.70 -16.41 -24.97
CA GLU A 325 1.98 -16.73 -26.21
C GLU A 325 1.80 -18.25 -26.39
N ALA A 326 0.63 -18.65 -26.90
CA ALA A 326 0.37 -20.04 -27.30
C ALA A 326 1.31 -20.48 -28.43
N VAL A 327 1.68 -21.76 -28.42
CA VAL A 327 2.48 -22.37 -29.48
C VAL A 327 1.63 -23.36 -30.30
N PRO A 328 1.88 -23.53 -31.61
CA PRO A 328 1.02 -24.35 -32.50
C PRO A 328 0.90 -25.82 -32.08
N TRP A 329 1.85 -26.35 -31.33
CA TRP A 329 1.90 -27.75 -30.89
C TRP A 329 1.48 -27.90 -29.40
N GLY A 330 1.18 -26.80 -28.69
CA GLY A 330 0.96 -26.79 -27.26
C GLY A 330 -0.42 -27.28 -26.80
N ASP A 331 -1.33 -27.56 -27.71
CA ASP A 331 -2.66 -28.11 -27.40
C ASP A 331 -2.70 -29.65 -27.44
N LYS A 332 -1.55 -30.29 -27.56
CA LYS A 332 -1.42 -31.74 -27.48
C LYS A 332 -0.99 -32.17 -26.09
N PRO A 333 -1.68 -33.14 -25.47
CA PRO A 333 -1.26 -33.66 -24.18
C PRO A 333 0.11 -34.36 -24.31
N LEU A 334 1.03 -34.02 -23.40
CA LEU A 334 2.30 -34.68 -23.26
C LEU A 334 2.23 -35.59 -22.03
N ILE A 335 2.34 -36.89 -22.25
CA ILE A 335 2.39 -37.88 -21.18
C ILE A 335 3.74 -38.53 -21.18
N THR A 336 4.44 -38.57 -20.04
CA THR A 336 5.70 -39.28 -19.91
C THR A 336 5.46 -40.80 -19.98
N LYS A 337 6.44 -41.58 -20.47
CA LYS A 337 6.37 -43.02 -20.57
C LYS A 337 6.11 -43.74 -19.22
N ASN A 338 6.25 -43.01 -18.09
CA ASN A 338 6.01 -43.56 -16.77
C ASN A 338 4.49 -43.56 -16.37
N TYR A 339 3.62 -42.94 -17.15
CA TYR A 339 2.18 -42.97 -16.95
C TYR A 339 1.56 -43.84 -18.04
N GLN A 340 1.24 -45.09 -17.71
CA GLN A 340 0.48 -46.01 -18.57
C GLN A 340 -0.97 -45.99 -18.16
N LEU A 341 -1.86 -46.04 -19.13
CA LEU A 341 -3.29 -46.29 -18.85
C LEU A 341 -3.42 -47.69 -18.21
N GLY A 342 -4.29 -47.81 -17.20
CA GLY A 342 -4.47 -49.08 -16.47
C GLY A 342 -4.73 -50.29 -17.37
N GLU A 343 -5.39 -50.10 -18.51
CA GLU A 343 -5.61 -51.12 -19.54
C GLU A 343 -4.31 -51.60 -20.25
N ASP A 344 -3.25 -50.80 -20.27
CA ASP A 344 -1.98 -51.18 -20.85
C ASP A 344 -1.08 -51.94 -19.86
N VAL A 345 -1.35 -51.81 -18.56
CA VAL A 345 -0.64 -52.53 -17.49
C VAL A 345 -1.12 -54.00 -17.44
N GLU A 346 -2.43 -54.24 -17.67
CA GLU A 346 -2.96 -55.59 -17.76
C GLU A 346 -2.45 -56.37 -18.99
N LYS A 347 -2.24 -55.67 -20.12
CA LYS A 347 -1.68 -56.30 -21.32
C LYS A 347 -0.19 -56.57 -21.24
N GLY A 348 0.55 -55.85 -20.41
CA GLY A 348 1.99 -56.05 -20.19
C GLY A 348 2.33 -57.20 -19.25
N GLY A 349 1.38 -57.60 -18.36
CA GLY A 349 1.54 -58.73 -17.45
C GLY A 349 1.36 -60.10 -18.08
N GLU A 350 0.69 -60.16 -19.25
CA GLU A 350 0.49 -61.44 -19.97
C GLU A 350 1.65 -61.84 -20.92
N LYS A 351 2.70 -61.06 -21.04
CA LYS A 351 3.82 -61.33 -21.97
C LYS A 351 5.10 -61.90 -21.34
N GLU A 352 5.17 -62.06 -20.02
CA GLU A 352 6.35 -62.62 -19.34
C GLU A 352 6.26 -64.13 -18.98
N ASP A 353 5.13 -64.81 -19.23
CA ASP A 353 4.97 -66.24 -18.86
C ASP A 353 5.09 -67.25 -20.02
N GLU A 354 5.54 -66.86 -21.24
CA GLU A 354 5.66 -67.76 -22.40
C GLU A 354 7.10 -68.00 -22.89
N SER A 355 8.14 -67.83 -22.08
CA SER A 355 9.51 -68.17 -22.52
C SER A 355 10.33 -68.92 -21.44
N ASP A 356 9.84 -70.03 -20.94
CA ASP A 356 10.69 -71.08 -20.33
C ASP A 356 9.97 -72.44 -20.37
N SER A 357 9.93 -73.04 -21.52
CA SER A 357 9.81 -74.48 -21.69
C SER A 357 10.24 -74.84 -23.12
N ASP A 358 11.56 -75.05 -23.31
CA ASP A 358 12.15 -76.14 -24.05
C ASP A 358 13.67 -76.21 -23.80
#